data_cb10a003d911ba5776c6a48836645070
#
_entry.id   cb10a003d911ba5776c6a48836645070
#
_cell.length_a   1.000
_cell.length_b   1.000
_cell.length_c   1.000
_cell.angle_alpha   90.00
_cell.angle_beta   90.00
_cell.angle_gamma   90.00
#
_symmetry.space_group_name_H-M   'P 1'
#
loop_
_entity.id
_entity.type
_entity.pdbx_description
1 polymer ?
#
loop_
_entity_poly.entity_id
_entity_poly.type
_entity_poly.pdbx_seq_one_letter_code
_entity_poly.pdbx_strand_id
1 'polypeptide(L)'
;MVSMKKQFPKLSSSFILAPMAGVTNVAFRMLCREMGAGICYTEFISSDALRKYKDQLGEDNPIFDVVEEERPVVTQIFGEDVDKIFEAAKLIEGKTDIIDLNVGCPAPKVLACGGGSALLTDLDKLKKILIRLNTLSTPISVKIRLGTSESKIVAMDVAKIAQE
;
A
#
# COMPACT_ATOMS: atom_id res chain seq x y z
N MET A 1 -2.31 5.49 27.23
CA MET A 1 -1.87 4.25 26.56
C MET A 1 -0.64 4.59 25.74
N VAL A 2 0.52 3.99 26.06
CA VAL A 2 1.73 4.18 25.27
C VAL A 2 1.48 3.45 23.94
N SER A 3 1.43 4.21 22.82
CA SER A 3 1.37 3.64 21.48
C SER A 3 2.63 2.78 21.31
N MET A 4 2.48 1.46 21.26
CA MET A 4 3.59 0.61 20.86
C MET A 4 4.00 1.03 19.45
N LYS A 5 5.26 1.47 19.28
CA LYS A 5 5.79 1.79 17.93
C LYS A 5 5.62 0.56 17.07
N LYS A 6 4.91 0.69 15.96
CA LYS A 6 4.77 -0.35 14.95
C LYS A 6 6.15 -0.67 14.42
N GLN A 7 6.51 -1.95 14.48
CA GLN A 7 7.83 -2.36 14.03
C GLN A 7 7.74 -2.84 12.59
N PHE A 8 8.44 -2.17 11.68
CA PHE A 8 8.62 -2.67 10.32
C PHE A 8 9.44 -3.96 10.33
N PRO A 9 9.12 -4.92 9.45
CA PRO A 9 9.86 -6.17 9.37
C PRO A 9 11.33 -5.91 9.00
N LYS A 10 12.23 -6.72 9.56
CA LYS A 10 13.64 -6.68 9.18
C LYS A 10 13.80 -7.29 7.79
N LEU A 11 14.34 -6.52 6.85
CA LEU A 11 14.55 -6.99 5.50
C LEU A 11 15.82 -7.84 5.39
N SER A 12 15.76 -8.92 4.63
CA SER A 12 16.92 -9.79 4.34
C SER A 12 17.89 -9.18 3.32
N SER A 13 17.41 -8.25 2.50
CA SER A 13 18.22 -7.49 1.54
C SER A 13 17.63 -6.11 1.28
N SER A 14 18.36 -5.23 0.60
CA SER A 14 17.90 -3.92 0.16
C SER A 14 17.12 -3.94 -1.16
N PHE A 15 16.99 -5.09 -1.82
CA PHE A 15 16.21 -5.23 -3.04
C PHE A 15 14.73 -5.38 -2.70
N ILE A 16 13.89 -4.56 -3.30
CA ILE A 16 12.45 -4.51 -3.07
C ILE A 16 11.73 -4.69 -4.39
N LEU A 17 10.85 -5.69 -4.48
CA LEU A 17 9.97 -5.84 -5.65
C LEU A 17 8.84 -4.82 -5.58
N ALA A 18 8.80 -3.90 -6.56
CA ALA A 18 7.75 -2.88 -6.66
C ALA A 18 6.38 -3.49 -7.07
N PRO A 19 5.25 -2.89 -6.69
CA PRO A 19 3.92 -3.33 -7.11
C PRO A 19 3.71 -3.10 -8.61
N MET A 20 3.27 -4.14 -9.33
CA MET A 20 2.99 -4.08 -10.76
C MET A 20 1.70 -4.87 -11.07
N ALA A 21 0.65 -4.15 -11.50
CA ALA A 21 -0.63 -4.77 -11.86
C ALA A 21 -0.47 -5.78 -13.00
N GLY A 22 -1.06 -6.96 -12.84
CA GLY A 22 -0.96 -8.07 -13.79
C GLY A 22 0.40 -8.79 -13.79
N VAL A 23 1.32 -8.46 -12.88
CA VAL A 23 2.68 -9.02 -12.83
C VAL A 23 3.01 -9.59 -11.46
N THR A 24 2.81 -8.81 -10.39
CA THR A 24 3.26 -9.20 -9.04
C THR A 24 2.26 -10.11 -8.31
N ASN A 25 1.82 -11.19 -8.99
CA ASN A 25 1.07 -12.28 -8.39
C ASN A 25 1.97 -13.13 -7.46
N VAL A 26 1.40 -14.06 -6.70
CA VAL A 26 2.11 -14.90 -5.74
C VAL A 26 3.32 -15.61 -6.38
N ALA A 27 3.13 -16.24 -7.55
CA ALA A 27 4.18 -17.00 -8.19
C ALA A 27 5.41 -16.13 -8.55
N PHE A 28 5.16 -14.92 -9.07
CA PHE A 28 6.23 -13.99 -9.40
C PHE A 28 6.91 -13.41 -8.14
N ARG A 29 6.14 -13.10 -7.09
CA ARG A 29 6.69 -12.64 -5.81
C ARG A 29 7.58 -13.71 -5.17
N MET A 30 7.13 -14.99 -5.17
CA MET A 30 7.91 -16.13 -4.67
C MET A 30 9.23 -16.27 -5.42
N LEU A 31 9.21 -16.23 -6.76
CA LEU A 31 10.43 -16.25 -7.57
C LEU A 31 11.38 -15.12 -7.21
N CYS A 32 10.87 -13.91 -7.05
CA CYS A 32 11.70 -12.76 -6.65
C CYS A 32 12.28 -12.94 -5.25
N ARG A 33 11.55 -13.54 -4.31
CA ARG A 33 12.06 -13.90 -2.98
C ARG A 33 13.22 -14.89 -3.07
N GLU A 34 13.09 -15.96 -3.86
CA GLU A 34 14.16 -16.93 -4.12
C GLU A 34 15.40 -16.26 -4.72
N MET A 35 15.21 -15.25 -5.58
CA MET A 35 16.28 -14.47 -6.18
C MET A 35 16.84 -13.37 -5.26
N GLY A 36 16.40 -13.29 -4.00
CA GLY A 36 16.98 -12.43 -2.98
C GLY A 36 16.27 -11.10 -2.75
N ALA A 37 15.03 -10.92 -3.18
CA ALA A 37 14.23 -9.76 -2.78
C ALA A 37 13.99 -9.78 -1.26
N GLY A 38 14.30 -8.67 -0.58
CA GLY A 38 14.13 -8.53 0.86
C GLY A 38 12.67 -8.42 1.28
N ILE A 39 11.84 -7.85 0.41
CA ILE A 39 10.38 -7.75 0.55
C ILE A 39 9.74 -7.58 -0.82
N CYS A 40 8.53 -8.10 -0.97
CA CYS A 40 7.75 -7.99 -2.20
C CYS A 40 6.44 -7.25 -1.95
N TYR A 41 6.01 -6.49 -2.95
CA TYR A 41 4.70 -5.85 -2.97
C TYR A 41 3.71 -6.69 -3.77
N THR A 42 2.48 -6.78 -3.29
CA THR A 42 1.36 -7.32 -4.07
C THR A 42 1.04 -6.41 -5.26
N GLU A 43 0.19 -6.85 -6.16
CA GLU A 43 -0.52 -5.92 -7.03
C GLU A 43 -1.30 -4.91 -6.17
N PHE A 44 -1.51 -3.69 -6.68
CA PHE A 44 -2.29 -2.69 -5.94
C PHE A 44 -3.79 -2.95 -6.06
N ILE A 45 -4.48 -2.94 -4.94
CA ILE A 45 -5.88 -3.30 -4.82
C ILE A 45 -6.73 -2.04 -4.56
N SER A 46 -7.84 -1.90 -5.27
CA SER A 46 -8.81 -0.83 -5.00
C SER A 46 -9.44 -1.00 -3.62
N SER A 47 -9.51 0.09 -2.84
CA SER A 47 -10.23 0.10 -1.57
C SER A 47 -11.72 -0.28 -1.73
N ASP A 48 -12.35 0.14 -2.81
CA ASP A 48 -13.73 -0.24 -3.12
C ASP A 48 -13.86 -1.73 -3.47
N ALA A 49 -12.87 -2.31 -4.17
CA ALA A 49 -12.86 -3.74 -4.48
C ALA A 49 -12.71 -4.57 -3.20
N LEU A 50 -11.75 -4.25 -2.31
CA LEU A 50 -11.60 -4.95 -1.03
C LEU A 50 -12.89 -4.92 -0.19
N ARG A 51 -13.56 -3.78 -0.13
CA ARG A 51 -14.82 -3.63 0.61
C ARG A 51 -15.97 -4.41 -0.02
N LYS A 52 -16.05 -4.45 -1.36
CA LYS A 52 -17.07 -5.22 -2.09
C LYS A 52 -16.94 -6.72 -1.84
N TYR A 53 -15.71 -7.23 -1.77
CA TYR A 53 -15.43 -8.66 -1.61
C TYR A 53 -15.03 -9.04 -0.18
N LYS A 54 -15.42 -8.22 0.82
CA LYS A 54 -15.06 -8.43 2.23
C LYS A 54 -15.39 -9.82 2.78
N ASP A 55 -16.51 -10.39 2.35
CA ASP A 55 -16.99 -11.69 2.81
C ASP A 55 -16.27 -12.89 2.14
N GLN A 56 -15.38 -12.59 1.17
CA GLN A 56 -14.61 -13.57 0.40
C GLN A 56 -13.09 -13.44 0.67
N LEU A 57 -12.69 -12.70 1.72
CA LEU A 57 -11.27 -12.54 2.11
C LEU A 57 -10.75 -13.79 2.83
N GLY A 58 -10.69 -14.92 2.14
CA GLY A 58 -10.12 -16.20 2.58
C GLY A 58 -8.98 -16.65 1.67
N GLU A 59 -8.48 -17.89 1.85
CA GLU A 59 -7.35 -18.45 1.11
C GLU A 59 -7.51 -18.46 -0.41
N ASP A 60 -8.75 -18.46 -0.93
CA ASP A 60 -9.04 -18.45 -2.37
C ASP A 60 -9.51 -17.08 -2.89
N ASN A 61 -9.15 -15.99 -2.24
CA ASN A 61 -9.62 -14.67 -2.66
C ASN A 61 -8.87 -14.20 -3.93
N PRO A 62 -9.54 -13.97 -5.06
CA PRO A 62 -8.90 -13.55 -6.29
C PRO A 62 -8.33 -12.11 -6.24
N ILE A 63 -8.61 -11.37 -5.16
CA ILE A 63 -8.19 -9.97 -5.01
C ILE A 63 -7.08 -9.83 -3.97
N PHE A 64 -7.06 -10.72 -2.96
CA PHE A 64 -6.07 -10.71 -1.88
C PHE A 64 -5.46 -12.11 -1.76
N ASP A 65 -4.28 -12.27 -2.35
CA ASP A 65 -3.56 -13.53 -2.51
C ASP A 65 -2.20 -13.49 -1.79
N VAL A 66 -2.17 -13.34 -0.50
CA VAL A 66 -0.95 -13.39 0.32
C VAL A 66 -0.81 -14.78 0.93
N VAL A 67 0.39 -15.39 0.76
CA VAL A 67 0.74 -16.69 1.35
C VAL A 67 1.82 -16.52 2.43
N GLU A 68 1.87 -17.47 3.37
CA GLU A 68 2.78 -17.37 4.53
C GLU A 68 4.26 -17.44 4.11
N GLU A 69 4.56 -18.24 3.09
CA GLU A 69 5.92 -18.50 2.60
C GLU A 69 6.60 -17.27 1.98
N GLU A 70 5.83 -16.28 1.52
CA GLU A 70 6.39 -15.05 0.92
C GLU A 70 6.71 -13.94 1.92
N ARG A 71 6.35 -14.14 3.20
CA ARG A 71 6.55 -13.09 4.21
C ARG A 71 8.05 -12.73 4.42
N PRO A 72 8.37 -11.46 4.69
CA PRO A 72 7.45 -10.34 4.81
C PRO A 72 6.94 -9.84 3.43
N VAL A 73 5.67 -9.44 3.40
CA VAL A 73 4.99 -8.96 2.19
C VAL A 73 4.27 -7.63 2.45
N VAL A 74 4.21 -6.79 1.43
CA VAL A 74 3.49 -5.51 1.47
C VAL A 74 2.24 -5.60 0.61
N THR A 75 1.09 -5.36 1.20
CA THR A 75 -0.15 -5.21 0.43
C THR A 75 -0.38 -3.74 0.10
N GLN A 76 -0.39 -3.42 -1.19
CA GLN A 76 -0.64 -2.06 -1.65
C GLN A 76 -2.12 -1.84 -1.98
N ILE A 77 -2.70 -0.78 -1.41
CA ILE A 77 -4.07 -0.35 -1.69
C ILE A 77 -4.09 1.04 -2.33
N PHE A 78 -5.16 1.36 -3.04
CA PHE A 78 -5.40 2.69 -3.59
C PHE A 78 -6.85 3.12 -3.48
N GLY A 79 -7.07 4.43 -3.47
CA GLY A 79 -8.38 5.08 -3.38
C GLY A 79 -8.20 6.57 -3.07
N GLU A 80 -9.30 7.29 -2.84
CA GLU A 80 -9.28 8.71 -2.47
C GLU A 80 -10.05 9.03 -1.18
N ASP A 81 -11.04 8.21 -0.86
CA ASP A 81 -11.93 8.41 0.28
C ASP A 81 -11.27 7.89 1.56
N VAL A 82 -11.18 8.73 2.58
CA VAL A 82 -10.47 8.45 3.84
C VAL A 82 -11.06 7.23 4.56
N ASP A 83 -12.40 7.18 4.67
CA ASP A 83 -13.07 6.13 5.42
C ASP A 83 -13.07 4.81 4.64
N LYS A 84 -13.27 4.85 3.32
CA LYS A 84 -13.21 3.66 2.47
C LYS A 84 -11.82 3.02 2.46
N ILE A 85 -10.75 3.84 2.38
CA ILE A 85 -9.37 3.35 2.46
C ILE A 85 -9.11 2.72 3.83
N PHE A 86 -9.57 3.36 4.90
CA PHE A 86 -9.41 2.83 6.25
C PHE A 86 -10.16 1.50 6.44
N GLU A 87 -11.43 1.42 6.00
CA GLU A 87 -12.20 0.17 6.07
C GLU A 87 -11.52 -0.95 5.27
N ALA A 88 -11.04 -0.66 4.06
CA ALA A 88 -10.30 -1.62 3.25
C ALA A 88 -9.01 -2.09 3.94
N ALA A 89 -8.23 -1.16 4.49
CA ALA A 89 -7.01 -1.48 5.23
C ALA A 89 -7.29 -2.34 6.47
N LYS A 90 -8.38 -2.08 7.18
CA LYS A 90 -8.82 -2.88 8.33
C LYS A 90 -9.18 -4.33 7.96
N LEU A 91 -9.69 -4.57 6.76
CA LEU A 91 -10.00 -5.93 6.30
C LEU A 91 -8.75 -6.81 6.10
N ILE A 92 -7.62 -6.19 5.80
CA ILE A 92 -6.33 -6.87 5.57
C ILE A 92 -5.36 -6.70 6.74
N GLU A 93 -5.76 -5.99 7.81
CA GLU A 93 -4.98 -5.82 9.03
C GLU A 93 -4.63 -7.18 9.63
N GLY A 94 -3.35 -7.38 9.95
CA GLY A 94 -2.82 -8.65 10.48
C GLY A 94 -2.65 -9.76 9.43
N LYS A 95 -3.13 -9.58 8.19
CA LYS A 95 -2.97 -10.55 7.09
C LYS A 95 -1.76 -10.23 6.20
N THR A 96 -1.15 -9.08 6.36
CA THR A 96 0.04 -8.60 5.66
C THR A 96 1.00 -7.95 6.65
N ASP A 97 2.28 -7.84 6.30
CA ASP A 97 3.29 -7.28 7.20
C ASP A 97 3.33 -5.75 7.15
N ILE A 98 2.97 -5.18 6.01
CA ILE A 98 2.86 -3.73 5.80
C ILE A 98 1.65 -3.47 4.90
N ILE A 99 0.87 -2.45 5.23
CA ILE A 99 -0.15 -1.89 4.33
C ILE A 99 0.44 -0.64 3.68
N ASP A 100 0.50 -0.61 2.37
CA ASP A 100 1.04 0.51 1.61
C ASP A 100 -0.06 1.28 0.88
N LEU A 101 0.01 2.61 0.94
CA LEU A 101 -0.87 3.49 0.17
C LEU A 101 -0.19 3.89 -1.14
N ASN A 102 -0.84 3.60 -2.27
CA ASN A 102 -0.38 4.04 -3.57
C ASN A 102 -0.65 5.54 -3.77
N VAL A 103 0.41 6.33 -3.80
CA VAL A 103 0.37 7.79 -4.04
C VAL A 103 1.20 8.16 -5.28
N GLY A 104 1.47 7.18 -6.15
CA GLY A 104 2.38 7.39 -7.30
C GLY A 104 1.84 6.97 -8.67
N CYS A 105 0.84 6.08 -8.73
CA CYS A 105 0.35 5.54 -10.00
C CYS A 105 -0.32 6.61 -10.86
N PRO A 106 0.13 6.81 -12.13
CA PRO A 106 -0.47 7.78 -13.04
C PRO A 106 -1.50 7.15 -13.99
N ALA A 107 -1.84 5.88 -13.82
CA ALA A 107 -2.75 5.17 -14.71
C ALA A 107 -4.14 5.83 -14.74
N PRO A 108 -4.75 6.04 -15.93
CA PRO A 108 -6.03 6.76 -16.06
C PRO A 108 -7.15 6.19 -15.17
N LYS A 109 -7.23 4.86 -15.05
CA LYS A 109 -8.23 4.20 -14.19
C LYS A 109 -8.04 4.52 -12.69
N VAL A 110 -6.79 4.69 -12.23
CA VAL A 110 -6.47 5.03 -10.84
C VAL A 110 -6.72 6.52 -10.60
N LEU A 111 -6.36 7.38 -11.56
CA LEU A 111 -6.61 8.82 -11.46
C LEU A 111 -8.11 9.14 -11.50
N ALA A 112 -8.89 8.41 -12.30
CA ALA A 112 -10.33 8.61 -12.42
C ALA A 112 -11.09 8.39 -11.10
N CYS A 113 -10.55 7.56 -10.19
CA CYS A 113 -11.10 7.40 -8.84
C CYS A 113 -10.37 8.23 -7.78
N GLY A 114 -9.64 9.28 -8.18
CA GLY A 114 -8.95 10.20 -7.27
C GLY A 114 -7.75 9.62 -6.52
N GLY A 115 -7.37 8.37 -6.80
CA GLY A 115 -6.25 7.68 -6.16
C GLY A 115 -4.90 7.86 -6.86
N GLY A 116 -3.89 7.16 -6.39
CA GLY A 116 -2.56 7.19 -6.96
C GLY A 116 -1.94 8.59 -6.93
N SER A 117 -1.35 9.04 -8.04
CA SER A 117 -0.69 10.35 -8.10
C SER A 117 -1.66 11.54 -8.02
N ALA A 118 -2.98 11.33 -8.13
CA ALA A 118 -3.96 12.39 -7.88
C ALA A 118 -3.89 12.90 -6.43
N LEU A 119 -3.57 12.05 -5.46
CA LEU A 119 -3.40 12.45 -4.06
C LEU A 119 -2.25 13.43 -3.84
N LEU A 120 -1.28 13.51 -4.76
CA LEU A 120 -0.19 14.51 -4.68
C LEU A 120 -0.67 15.94 -4.97
N THR A 121 -1.91 16.11 -5.46
CA THR A 121 -2.50 17.44 -5.68
C THR A 121 -3.29 17.95 -4.49
N ASP A 122 -3.52 17.09 -3.46
CA ASP A 122 -4.26 17.42 -2.24
C ASP A 122 -3.56 16.78 -1.02
N LEU A 123 -2.51 17.45 -0.54
CA LEU A 123 -1.70 16.97 0.58
C LEU A 123 -2.47 16.96 1.91
N ASP A 124 -3.48 17.81 2.07
CA ASP A 124 -4.34 17.80 3.25
C ASP A 124 -5.20 16.55 3.30
N LYS A 125 -5.75 16.12 2.16
CA LYS A 125 -6.46 14.84 2.04
C LYS A 125 -5.50 13.67 2.33
N LEU A 126 -4.31 13.67 1.73
CA LEU A 126 -3.30 12.64 1.98
C LEU A 126 -2.95 12.54 3.47
N LYS A 127 -2.73 13.68 4.14
CA LYS A 127 -2.46 13.72 5.59
C LYS A 127 -3.60 13.09 6.39
N LYS A 128 -4.86 13.41 6.08
CA LYS A 128 -6.03 12.81 6.74
C LYS A 128 -6.07 11.30 6.57
N ILE A 129 -5.79 10.79 5.35
CA ILE A 129 -5.72 9.35 5.09
C ILE A 129 -4.64 8.71 5.96
N LEU A 130 -3.43 9.26 5.98
CA LEU A 130 -2.31 8.69 6.73
C LEU A 130 -2.55 8.70 8.24
N ILE A 131 -3.06 9.79 8.80
CA ILE A 131 -3.45 9.86 10.21
C ILE A 131 -4.46 8.76 10.53
N ARG A 132 -5.46 8.56 9.68
CA ARG A 132 -6.49 7.54 9.90
C ARG A 132 -5.90 6.13 9.82
N LEU A 133 -5.09 5.84 8.80
CA LEU A 133 -4.41 4.55 8.64
C LEU A 133 -3.43 4.27 9.79
N ASN A 134 -2.78 5.30 10.32
CA ASN A 134 -1.84 5.14 11.44
C ASN A 134 -2.50 4.67 12.74
N THR A 135 -3.82 4.64 12.84
CA THR A 135 -4.54 4.04 13.99
C THR A 135 -4.58 2.50 13.96
N LEU A 136 -4.28 1.86 12.82
CA LEU A 136 -4.20 0.40 12.69
C LEU A 136 -2.97 -0.15 13.40
N SER A 137 -2.95 -1.44 13.73
CA SER A 137 -1.80 -2.12 14.36
C SER A 137 -0.71 -2.47 13.34
N THR A 138 -1.08 -2.79 12.09
CA THR A 138 -0.13 -3.08 11.00
C THR A 138 0.63 -1.81 10.60
N PRO A 139 1.96 -1.88 10.37
CA PRO A 139 2.74 -0.77 9.84
C PRO A 139 2.19 -0.21 8.53
N ILE A 140 2.24 1.11 8.37
CA ILE A 140 1.78 1.79 7.17
C ILE A 140 2.98 2.38 6.41
N SER A 141 2.99 2.22 5.09
CA SER A 141 3.93 2.89 4.21
C SER A 141 3.20 3.63 3.09
N VAL A 142 3.92 4.49 2.40
CA VAL A 142 3.43 5.18 1.21
C VAL A 142 4.42 5.03 0.07
N LYS A 143 3.96 4.61 -1.09
CA LYS A 143 4.77 4.60 -2.30
C LYS A 143 4.43 5.80 -3.15
N ILE A 144 5.38 6.70 -3.31
CA ILE A 144 5.21 8.00 -3.97
C ILE A 144 5.99 8.08 -5.28
N ARG A 145 5.81 9.17 -5.98
CA ARG A 145 6.68 9.71 -7.03
C ARG A 145 7.14 11.11 -6.65
N LEU A 146 8.09 11.67 -7.36
CA LEU A 146 8.64 13.01 -7.05
C LEU A 146 7.56 14.09 -7.03
N GLY A 147 6.61 14.03 -7.96
CA GLY A 147 5.54 15.01 -8.10
C GLY A 147 4.65 14.68 -9.30
N THR A 148 3.76 15.58 -9.65
CA THR A 148 2.85 15.42 -10.80
C THR A 148 3.44 15.95 -12.13
N SER A 149 4.44 16.83 -12.05
CA SER A 149 5.21 17.35 -13.18
C SER A 149 6.58 17.85 -12.68
N GLU A 150 7.47 18.20 -13.59
CA GLU A 150 8.79 18.79 -13.28
C GLU A 150 8.68 20.08 -12.45
N SER A 151 7.62 20.86 -12.67
CA SER A 151 7.35 22.10 -11.93
C SER A 151 6.57 21.89 -10.61
N LYS A 152 6.08 20.67 -10.33
CA LYS A 152 5.28 20.34 -9.15
C LYS A 152 5.86 19.13 -8.45
N ILE A 153 7.03 19.32 -7.84
CA ILE A 153 7.73 18.32 -7.02
C ILE A 153 7.29 18.51 -5.57
N VAL A 154 6.70 17.47 -4.96
CA VAL A 154 6.13 17.49 -3.61
C VAL A 154 6.63 16.34 -2.73
N ALA A 155 7.60 15.55 -3.21
CA ALA A 155 8.06 14.35 -2.50
C ALA A 155 8.56 14.65 -1.08
N MET A 156 9.25 15.78 -0.88
CA MET A 156 9.75 16.18 0.45
C MET A 156 8.61 16.54 1.41
N ASP A 157 7.55 17.15 0.91
CA ASP A 157 6.38 17.50 1.74
C ASP A 157 5.61 16.24 2.12
N VAL A 158 5.44 15.31 1.17
CA VAL A 158 4.84 14.00 1.44
C VAL A 158 5.66 13.21 2.47
N ALA A 159 7.00 13.21 2.35
CA ALA A 159 7.86 12.53 3.31
C ALA A 159 7.72 13.11 4.73
N LYS A 160 7.62 14.44 4.88
CA LYS A 160 7.36 15.07 6.17
C LYS A 160 6.01 14.66 6.75
N ILE A 161 4.95 14.69 5.94
CA ILE A 161 3.60 14.27 6.36
C ILE A 161 3.62 12.79 6.82
N ALA A 162 4.36 11.93 6.13
CA ALA A 162 4.42 10.51 6.47
C ALA A 162 5.24 10.22 7.74
N GLN A 163 6.09 11.15 8.20
CA GLN A 163 6.87 11.05 9.44
C GLN A 163 6.12 11.53 10.69
N GLU A 164 5.12 12.40 10.54
CA GLU A 164 4.27 12.90 11.63
C GLU A 164 3.31 11.82 12.14
#